data_a5c7283efecfbcdd2b64d46cee35b6a2
#
_entry.id   a5c7283efecfbcdd2b64d46cee35b6a2
#
_cell.length_a   1.000
_cell.length_b   1.000
_cell.length_c   1.000
_cell.angle_alpha   90.00
_cell.angle_beta   90.00
_cell.angle_gamma   90.00
#
_symmetry.space_group_name_H-M   'P 1'
#
loop_
_entity.id
_entity.type
_entity.pdbx_description
1 polymer ?
#
loop_
_entity_poly.entity_id
_entity_poly.type
_entity_poly.pdbx_seq_one_letter_code
_entity_poly.pdbx_strand_id
1 'polypeptide(L)'
;MFILKIIKGEYYRLFMTNQCSPSAYLILKEAVNWDLDNVGEPMSSWDFVSNHFTNPTTIKILFFLKRIPMFGHLARKNLFNHIFFVYDVVLNYLNAHDACEKIAETVCINFKIILRDSSFHFLKILQLVFKKKVKRIKAWQKVI
;
A
#
# COMPACT_ATOMS: atom_id res chain seq x y z
N MET A 1 -15.65 -2.57 5.67
CA MET A 1 -16.15 -2.11 4.36
C MET A 1 -15.98 -0.60 4.10
N PHE A 2 -16.33 0.29 5.03
CA PHE A 2 -16.20 1.75 4.84
C PHE A 2 -14.75 2.20 4.59
N ILE A 3 -13.80 1.73 5.38
CA ILE A 3 -12.36 2.07 5.30
C ILE A 3 -11.77 1.68 3.95
N LEU A 4 -12.08 0.50 3.43
CA LEU A 4 -11.58 0.04 2.12
C LEU A 4 -12.08 0.92 0.97
N LYS A 5 -13.31 1.44 1.07
CA LYS A 5 -13.84 2.39 0.09
C LYS A 5 -13.11 3.73 0.13
N ILE A 6 -12.72 4.20 1.31
CA ILE A 6 -11.92 5.43 1.45
C ILE A 6 -10.53 5.21 0.83
N ILE A 7 -9.85 4.11 1.16
CA ILE A 7 -8.53 3.79 0.58
C ILE A 7 -8.61 3.72 -0.94
N LYS A 8 -9.65 3.06 -1.48
CA LYS A 8 -9.88 2.98 -2.93
C LYS A 8 -10.08 4.36 -3.55
N GLY A 9 -10.84 5.24 -2.88
CA GLY A 9 -11.04 6.63 -3.30
C GLY A 9 -9.74 7.43 -3.29
N GLU A 10 -8.89 7.24 -2.28
CA GLU A 10 -7.58 7.89 -2.20
C GLU A 10 -6.62 7.43 -3.31
N TYR A 11 -6.58 6.15 -3.65
CA TYR A 11 -5.80 5.67 -4.80
C TYR A 11 -6.27 6.30 -6.11
N TYR A 12 -7.59 6.43 -6.29
CA TYR A 12 -8.14 7.11 -7.46
C TYR A 12 -7.75 8.60 -7.48
N ARG A 13 -7.82 9.28 -6.35
CA ARG A 13 -7.40 10.69 -6.22
C ARG A 13 -5.92 10.87 -6.56
N LEU A 14 -5.04 10.02 -6.01
CA LEU A 14 -3.60 10.05 -6.29
C LEU A 14 -3.31 9.82 -7.78
N PHE A 15 -4.05 8.91 -8.41
CA PHE A 15 -3.96 8.68 -9.85
C PHE A 15 -4.42 9.90 -10.66
N MET A 16 -5.57 10.50 -10.34
CA MET A 16 -6.11 11.67 -11.04
C MET A 16 -5.23 12.91 -10.88
N THR A 17 -4.48 13.01 -9.79
CA THR A 17 -3.51 14.10 -9.55
C THR A 17 -2.12 13.82 -10.10
N ASN A 18 -1.93 12.77 -10.89
CA ASN A 18 -0.65 12.32 -11.45
C ASN A 18 0.44 12.03 -10.40
N GLN A 19 0.03 11.71 -9.17
CA GLN A 19 0.95 11.32 -8.09
C GLN A 19 1.21 9.80 -8.06
N CYS A 20 0.39 9.04 -8.77
CA CYS A 20 0.47 7.59 -8.90
C CYS A 20 0.50 7.20 -10.37
N SER A 21 1.47 6.37 -10.77
CA SER A 21 1.53 5.87 -12.15
C SER A 21 0.35 4.94 -12.46
N PRO A 22 -0.06 4.81 -13.73
CA PRO A 22 -1.15 3.92 -14.12
C PRO A 22 -0.95 2.47 -13.68
N SER A 23 0.28 1.97 -13.76
CA SER A 23 0.62 0.61 -13.36
C SER A 23 0.56 0.40 -11.85
N ALA A 24 1.04 1.37 -11.06
CA ALA A 24 0.93 1.35 -9.61
C ALA A 24 -0.54 1.43 -9.17
N TYR A 25 -1.31 2.33 -9.77
CA TYR A 25 -2.75 2.45 -9.48
C TYR A 25 -3.52 1.15 -9.73
N LEU A 26 -3.23 0.45 -10.85
CA LEU A 26 -3.92 -0.81 -11.15
C LEU A 26 -3.69 -1.86 -10.07
N ILE A 27 -2.45 -2.06 -9.62
CA ILE A 27 -2.11 -3.02 -8.57
C ILE A 27 -2.73 -2.63 -7.23
N LEU A 28 -2.65 -1.36 -6.85
CA LEU A 28 -3.24 -0.87 -5.62
C LEU A 28 -4.76 -1.01 -5.60
N LYS A 29 -5.42 -0.71 -6.73
CA LYS A 29 -6.86 -0.90 -6.91
C LYS A 29 -7.25 -2.38 -6.80
N GLU A 30 -6.47 -3.26 -7.42
CA GLU A 30 -6.72 -4.70 -7.38
C GLU A 30 -6.56 -5.27 -5.98
N ALA A 31 -5.52 -4.84 -5.25
CA ALA A 31 -5.30 -5.21 -3.85
C ALA A 31 -6.48 -4.85 -2.93
N VAL A 32 -7.05 -3.65 -3.11
CA VAL A 32 -8.24 -3.24 -2.33
C VAL A 32 -9.49 -3.99 -2.77
N ASN A 33 -9.64 -4.28 -4.06
CA ASN A 33 -10.75 -5.09 -4.53
C ASN A 33 -10.69 -6.49 -3.92
N TRP A 34 -9.49 -7.09 -3.86
CA TRP A 34 -9.27 -8.36 -3.19
C TRP A 34 -9.75 -8.35 -1.74
N ASP A 35 -9.37 -7.32 -0.96
CA ASP A 35 -9.85 -7.17 0.42
C ASP A 35 -11.37 -6.88 0.50
N LEU A 36 -11.94 -6.22 -0.51
CA LEU A 36 -13.40 -5.99 -0.59
C LEU A 36 -14.20 -7.26 -0.89
N ASP A 37 -13.64 -8.14 -1.69
CA ASP A 37 -14.27 -9.42 -2.05
C ASP A 37 -14.18 -10.45 -0.90
N ASN A 38 -13.15 -10.31 -0.05
CA ASN A 38 -12.90 -11.16 1.12
C ASN A 38 -13.26 -10.46 2.45
N VAL A 39 -14.39 -9.77 2.50
CA VAL A 39 -14.86 -9.07 3.70
C VAL A 39 -15.14 -10.06 4.84
N GLY A 40 -14.43 -9.90 5.94
CA GLY A 40 -14.50 -10.80 7.11
C GLY A 40 -13.17 -11.49 7.39
N GLU A 41 -12.28 -11.51 6.43
CA GLU A 41 -10.89 -11.96 6.62
C GLU A 41 -9.96 -10.82 7.04
N PRO A 42 -8.80 -11.12 7.62
CA PRO A 42 -7.79 -10.10 7.88
C PRO A 42 -7.37 -9.40 6.59
N MET A 43 -7.24 -8.08 6.61
CA MET A 43 -6.77 -7.31 5.45
C MET A 43 -5.42 -7.83 4.95
N SER A 44 -5.40 -8.32 3.71
CA SER A 44 -4.25 -8.95 3.04
C SER A 44 -3.73 -8.14 1.85
N SER A 45 -4.27 -6.94 1.62
CA SER A 45 -3.89 -6.08 0.50
C SER A 45 -2.37 -5.85 0.39
N TRP A 46 -1.66 -5.73 1.52
CA TRP A 46 -0.21 -5.63 1.48
C TRP A 46 0.48 -6.92 1.00
N ASP A 47 0.00 -8.07 1.45
CA ASP A 47 0.55 -9.36 1.02
C ASP A 47 0.32 -9.58 -0.48
N PHE A 48 -0.84 -9.17 -0.98
CA PHE A 48 -1.14 -9.15 -2.42
C PHE A 48 -0.15 -8.25 -3.18
N VAL A 49 0.02 -7.00 -2.74
CA VAL A 49 0.93 -6.03 -3.36
C VAL A 49 2.38 -6.51 -3.30
N SER A 50 2.84 -7.00 -2.15
CA SER A 50 4.22 -7.44 -1.97
C SER A 50 4.58 -8.64 -2.85
N ASN A 51 3.65 -9.54 -3.11
CA ASN A 51 3.85 -10.68 -4.00
C ASN A 51 4.13 -10.26 -5.46
N HIS A 52 3.65 -9.09 -5.89
CA HIS A 52 3.95 -8.54 -7.21
C HIS A 52 5.41 -8.04 -7.34
N PHE A 53 6.07 -7.69 -6.24
CA PHE A 53 7.46 -7.21 -6.26
C PHE A 53 8.48 -8.31 -6.03
N THR A 54 8.10 -9.32 -5.26
CA THR A 54 9.01 -10.34 -4.73
C THR A 54 9.16 -11.55 -5.65
N ASN A 55 9.29 -11.31 -6.97
CA ASN A 55 9.79 -12.39 -7.79
C ASN A 55 11.33 -12.44 -7.69
N PRO A 56 11.88 -13.20 -6.71
CA PRO A 56 13.31 -13.20 -6.43
C PRO A 56 14.12 -13.73 -7.62
N THR A 57 13.50 -14.52 -8.48
CA THR A 57 14.10 -15.07 -9.67
C THR A 57 14.40 -13.99 -10.71
N THR A 58 13.44 -13.09 -10.97
CA THR A 58 13.62 -11.99 -11.93
C THR A 58 14.73 -11.05 -11.47
N ILE A 59 14.74 -10.72 -10.19
CA ILE A 59 15.78 -9.85 -9.60
C ILE A 59 17.16 -10.51 -9.69
N LYS A 60 17.29 -11.80 -9.35
CA LYS A 60 18.53 -12.56 -9.46
C LYS A 60 19.05 -12.63 -10.91
N ILE A 61 18.16 -12.85 -11.88
CA ILE A 61 18.50 -12.85 -13.31
C ILE A 61 19.00 -11.46 -13.74
N LEU A 62 18.35 -10.38 -13.33
CA LEU A 62 18.80 -9.02 -13.66
C LEU A 62 20.18 -8.71 -13.04
N PHE A 63 20.44 -9.14 -11.81
CA PHE A 63 21.77 -9.03 -11.19
C PHE A 63 22.84 -9.83 -11.90
N PHE A 64 22.52 -11.02 -12.40
CA PHE A 64 23.42 -11.82 -13.19
C PHE A 64 23.71 -11.18 -14.55
N LEU A 65 22.67 -10.73 -15.26
CA LEU A 65 22.81 -10.07 -16.57
C LEU A 65 23.60 -8.75 -16.48
N LYS A 66 23.54 -8.05 -15.34
CA LYS A 66 24.35 -6.84 -15.11
C LYS A 66 25.87 -7.10 -15.25
N ARG A 67 26.35 -8.33 -15.00
CA ARG A 67 27.77 -8.70 -15.10
C ARG A 67 28.23 -8.89 -16.54
N ILE A 68 27.31 -9.10 -17.47
CA ILE A 68 27.64 -9.35 -18.88
C ILE A 68 27.72 -8.01 -19.61
N PRO A 69 28.87 -7.63 -20.25
CA PRO A 69 29.07 -6.30 -20.84
C PRO A 69 28.00 -5.90 -21.85
N MET A 70 27.56 -6.84 -22.71
CA MET A 70 26.54 -6.59 -23.73
C MET A 70 25.15 -6.31 -23.14
N PHE A 71 24.79 -6.95 -22.04
CA PHE A 71 23.45 -6.84 -21.42
C PHE A 71 23.41 -5.92 -20.20
N GLY A 72 24.57 -5.48 -19.72
CA GLY A 72 24.70 -4.70 -18.50
C GLY A 72 23.92 -3.38 -18.50
N HIS A 73 23.85 -2.71 -19.65
CA HIS A 73 23.08 -1.46 -19.77
C HIS A 73 21.56 -1.70 -19.72
N LEU A 74 21.09 -2.72 -20.44
CA LEU A 74 19.67 -3.10 -20.46
C LEU A 74 19.20 -3.62 -19.09
N ALA A 75 20.02 -4.44 -18.44
CA ALA A 75 19.74 -4.96 -17.11
C ALA A 75 19.67 -3.84 -16.06
N ARG A 76 20.58 -2.85 -16.12
CA ARG A 76 20.51 -1.68 -15.22
C ARG A 76 19.26 -0.86 -15.44
N LYS A 77 18.88 -0.59 -16.70
CA LYS A 77 17.66 0.16 -17.02
C LYS A 77 16.42 -0.55 -16.49
N ASN A 78 16.32 -1.87 -16.70
CA ASN A 78 15.18 -2.65 -16.21
C ASN A 78 15.14 -2.73 -14.68
N LEU A 79 16.29 -2.90 -14.02
CA LEU A 79 16.38 -2.89 -12.57
C LEU A 79 15.95 -1.53 -12.00
N PHE A 80 16.39 -0.44 -12.62
CA PHE A 80 16.04 0.91 -12.22
C PHE A 80 14.53 1.16 -12.37
N ASN A 81 13.94 0.79 -13.51
CA ASN A 81 12.51 0.89 -13.73
C ASN A 81 11.70 0.07 -12.71
N HIS A 82 12.19 -1.12 -12.36
CA HIS A 82 11.56 -1.96 -11.35
C HIS A 82 11.61 -1.32 -9.96
N ILE A 83 12.76 -0.76 -9.57
CA ILE A 83 12.90 -0.05 -8.29
C ILE A 83 11.98 1.17 -8.24
N PHE A 84 11.89 1.96 -9.31
CA PHE A 84 10.97 3.09 -9.39
C PHE A 84 9.52 2.67 -9.26
N PHE A 85 9.14 1.59 -9.94
CA PHE A 85 7.80 1.06 -9.86
C PHE A 85 7.45 0.60 -8.43
N VAL A 86 8.34 -0.17 -7.78
CA VAL A 86 8.16 -0.59 -6.38
C VAL A 86 8.05 0.61 -5.45
N TYR A 87 8.93 1.62 -5.63
CA TYR A 87 8.88 2.84 -4.84
C TYR A 87 7.55 3.58 -5.00
N ASP A 88 7.08 3.75 -6.24
CA ASP A 88 5.81 4.41 -6.55
C ASP A 88 4.62 3.69 -5.87
N VAL A 89 4.55 2.36 -5.98
CA VAL A 89 3.49 1.58 -5.34
C VAL A 89 3.54 1.70 -3.82
N VAL A 90 4.72 1.54 -3.21
CA VAL A 90 4.89 1.62 -1.75
C VAL A 90 4.52 3.00 -1.22
N LEU A 91 5.00 4.06 -1.90
CA LEU A 91 4.71 5.44 -1.51
C LEU A 91 3.21 5.73 -1.55
N ASN A 92 2.55 5.37 -2.63
CA ASN A 92 1.11 5.62 -2.78
C ASN A 92 0.27 4.74 -1.85
N TYR A 93 0.71 3.51 -1.58
CA TYR A 93 0.10 2.66 -0.55
C TYR A 93 0.13 3.35 0.82
N LEU A 94 1.29 3.87 1.23
CA LEU A 94 1.46 4.56 2.51
C LEU A 94 0.63 5.85 2.58
N ASN A 95 0.68 6.66 1.52
CA ASN A 95 -0.06 7.92 1.46
C ASN A 95 -1.57 7.73 1.59
N ALA A 96 -2.12 6.70 0.92
CA ALA A 96 -3.54 6.41 1.00
C ALA A 96 -3.95 5.91 2.40
N HIS A 97 -3.10 5.12 3.05
CA HIS A 97 -3.36 4.62 4.40
C HIS A 97 -3.23 5.72 5.46
N ASP A 98 -2.25 6.61 5.34
CA ASP A 98 -2.11 7.81 6.19
C ASP A 98 -3.33 8.74 6.05
N ALA A 99 -3.80 8.97 4.82
CA ALA A 99 -4.99 9.77 4.56
C ALA A 99 -6.24 9.11 5.17
N CYS A 100 -6.37 7.79 5.05
CA CYS A 100 -7.46 7.03 5.64
C CYS A 100 -7.44 7.09 7.18
N GLU A 101 -6.26 7.00 7.81
CA GLU A 101 -6.11 7.13 9.27
C GLU A 101 -6.60 8.51 9.74
N LYS A 102 -6.22 9.58 9.06
CA LYS A 102 -6.67 10.96 9.39
C LYS A 102 -8.17 11.12 9.25
N ILE A 103 -8.77 10.57 8.19
CA ILE A 103 -10.22 10.59 7.98
C ILE A 103 -10.92 9.80 9.09
N ALA A 104 -10.41 8.61 9.42
CA ALA A 104 -10.96 7.79 10.49
C ALA A 104 -10.89 8.51 11.84
N GLU A 105 -9.78 9.16 12.17
CA GLU A 105 -9.63 9.97 13.38
C GLU A 105 -10.65 11.10 13.42
N THR A 106 -10.82 11.83 12.31
CA THR A 106 -11.79 12.94 12.21
C THR A 106 -13.22 12.45 12.39
N VAL A 107 -13.58 11.35 11.75
CA VAL A 107 -14.90 10.70 11.91
C VAL A 107 -15.10 10.26 13.35
N CYS A 108 -14.07 9.66 13.98
CA CYS A 108 -14.14 9.23 15.38
C CYS A 108 -14.32 10.40 16.34
N ILE A 109 -13.66 11.53 16.11
CA ILE A 109 -13.81 12.74 16.93
C ILE A 109 -15.24 13.28 16.79
N ASN A 110 -15.75 13.37 15.56
CA ASN A 110 -17.10 13.85 15.30
C ASN A 110 -18.18 12.89 15.86
N PHE A 111 -17.97 11.57 15.76
CA PHE A 111 -18.85 10.57 16.39
C PHE A 111 -18.80 10.60 17.91
N LYS A 112 -17.63 10.90 18.49
CA LYS A 112 -17.46 11.06 19.93
C LYS A 112 -18.26 12.25 20.49
N ILE A 113 -18.38 13.30 19.69
CA ILE A 113 -19.20 14.47 20.02
C ILE A 113 -20.70 14.12 19.97
N ILE A 114 -21.10 13.24 19.03
CA ILE A 114 -22.50 12.86 18.80
C ILE A 114 -22.95 11.70 19.72
N LEU A 115 -22.06 10.72 19.99
CA LEU A 115 -22.37 9.54 20.79
C LEU A 115 -21.55 9.50 22.08
N ARG A 116 -21.99 10.24 23.07
CA ARG A 116 -21.28 10.42 24.35
C ARG A 116 -21.11 9.17 25.21
N ASP A 117 -21.59 7.96 24.82
CA ASP A 117 -21.65 6.83 25.77
C ASP A 117 -21.45 5.38 25.32
N SER A 118 -21.20 4.98 24.05
CA SER A 118 -21.32 3.52 23.79
C SER A 118 -20.27 2.80 22.93
N SER A 119 -19.29 3.44 22.31
CA SER A 119 -18.50 2.72 21.29
C SER A 119 -16.97 2.80 21.39
N PHE A 120 -16.44 3.04 22.57
CA PHE A 120 -15.00 3.28 22.78
C PHE A 120 -14.10 2.08 22.47
N HIS A 121 -14.62 0.85 22.55
CA HIS A 121 -13.81 -0.36 22.41
C HIS A 121 -13.48 -0.70 20.96
N PHE A 122 -14.42 -0.52 20.05
CA PHE A 122 -14.25 -0.86 18.63
C PHE A 122 -13.25 0.06 17.92
N LEU A 123 -13.25 1.33 18.25
CA LEU A 123 -12.37 2.35 17.66
C LEU A 123 -10.91 2.20 18.12
N LYS A 124 -10.70 1.76 19.35
CA LYS A 124 -9.36 1.48 19.90
C LYS A 124 -8.72 0.25 19.23
N ILE A 125 -9.54 -0.75 18.88
CA ILE A 125 -9.10 -1.94 18.15
C ILE A 125 -8.70 -1.57 16.71
N LEU A 126 -9.50 -0.77 16.02
CA LEU A 126 -9.19 -0.27 14.67
C LEU A 126 -7.87 0.51 14.65
N GLN A 127 -7.67 1.47 15.56
CA GLN A 127 -6.41 2.22 15.68
C GLN A 127 -5.21 1.32 15.96
N LEU A 128 -5.36 0.31 16.80
CA LEU A 128 -4.29 -0.64 17.13
C LEU A 128 -3.91 -1.52 15.93
N VAL A 129 -4.89 -1.98 15.17
CA VAL A 129 -4.68 -2.78 13.96
C VAL A 129 -3.95 -1.96 12.89
N PHE A 130 -4.40 -0.72 12.64
CA PHE A 130 -3.74 0.19 11.70
C PHE A 130 -2.32 0.55 12.13
N LYS A 131 -2.09 0.95 13.39
CA LYS A 131 -0.75 1.24 13.92
C LYS A 131 0.20 0.05 13.80
N LYS A 132 -0.29 -1.16 14.03
CA LYS A 132 0.52 -2.38 13.92
C LYS A 132 0.94 -2.67 12.48
N LYS A 133 0.05 -2.43 11.49
CA LYS A 133 0.34 -2.61 10.06
C LYS A 133 1.28 -1.54 9.52
N VAL A 134 1.05 -0.27 9.81
CA VAL A 134 1.92 0.85 9.43
C VAL A 134 3.33 0.69 10.03
N LYS A 135 3.43 0.22 11.29
CA LYS A 135 4.73 -0.06 11.92
C LYS A 135 5.53 -1.15 11.22
N ARG A 136 4.85 -2.19 10.69
CA ARG A 136 5.49 -3.24 9.87
C ARG A 136 6.01 -2.69 8.56
N ILE A 137 5.25 -1.83 7.88
CA ILE A 137 5.63 -1.24 6.59
C ILE A 137 6.80 -0.26 6.78
N LYS A 138 6.78 0.59 7.82
CA LYS A 138 7.91 1.48 8.16
C LYS A 138 9.18 0.71 8.58
N ALA A 139 9.04 -0.48 9.15
CA ALA A 139 10.18 -1.35 9.44
C ALA A 139 10.81 -1.91 8.15
N TRP A 140 10.01 -2.19 7.13
CA TRP A 140 10.49 -2.62 5.82
C TRP A 140 11.25 -1.52 5.06
N GLN A 141 10.84 -0.27 5.19
CA GLN A 141 11.55 0.89 4.58
C GLN A 141 12.97 1.09 5.11
N LYS A 142 13.28 0.57 6.31
CA LYS A 142 14.63 0.64 6.90
C LYS A 142 15.58 -0.46 6.39
N VAL A 143 15.08 -1.43 5.64
CA VAL A 143 15.85 -2.60 5.14
C VAL A 143 16.21 -2.47 3.65
N ILE A 144 15.61 -1.50 2.95
CA ILE A 144 15.93 -1.10 1.57
C ILE A 144 16.82 0.13 1.60
#